data_ddc42fc6b3f082c9436368f70eb31dae
#
_entry.id   ddc42fc6b3f082c9436368f70eb31dae
#
_cell.length_a   1.000
_cell.length_b   1.000
_cell.length_c   1.000
_cell.angle_alpha   90.00
_cell.angle_beta   90.00
_cell.angle_gamma   90.00
#
_symmetry.space_group_name_H-M   'P 1'
#
loop_
_entity.id
_entity.type
_entity.pdbx_description
1 polymer ?
#
loop_
_entity_poly.entity_id
_entity_poly.type
_entity_poly.pdbx_seq_one_letter_code
_entity_poly.pdbx_strand_id
1 'polypeptide(L)'
;MRNKEMKLQLFAQTWNPDNVTVFEHKEGTIPDKYNELILKDVMEGSKVMQLAKYEEMDSKEKKFEYFAKGPGAYWVGEGEKIKTSKPQWLTAKMVAKKLGVIVPCSRELLSYKVSDFFEKMKPKIAEAFYKKFDDAVILNADNPFPQSLEESVMESGNSISMGITYNNILALEDILSDGDFDVNAFISTKKNRSTLRNVQKIENGVVVETLYDRANNTLDGYPVVDLKSLEKGTLYAGDFDYMYYGIPYGMSYKISEEAQLSTLTNEDGTPVNLFEQELVALRVTMDVAFMIVKDTAFAKLESASRLGTLTVSSVDGTATGDTKVTISPEKTEGNLYKYKVADTDTTVTYGQNVKNWTAWDGSKDITAETGKKITVVECDAEFRAVKAGSATVTAKSA
;
A
#
# COMPACT_ATOMS: atom_id res chain seq x y z
N MET A 1 -28.75 -68.77 30.44
CA MET A 1 -27.91 -67.59 30.77
C MET A 1 -27.52 -66.95 29.46
N ARG A 2 -28.23 -65.97 29.00
CA ARG A 2 -27.94 -65.21 27.74
C ARG A 2 -27.05 -64.00 28.10
N ASN A 3 -25.95 -63.94 27.46
CA ASN A 3 -24.78 -63.13 27.71
C ASN A 3 -25.09 -61.63 27.82
N LYS A 4 -24.84 -61.10 28.99
CA LYS A 4 -24.73 -59.65 29.23
C LYS A 4 -23.59 -58.99 28.44
N GLU A 5 -22.65 -59.78 27.91
CA GLU A 5 -21.54 -59.31 27.11
C GLU A 5 -21.93 -58.70 25.74
N MET A 6 -23.04 -59.21 25.13
CA MET A 6 -23.52 -58.66 23.87
C MET A 6 -24.11 -57.25 23.99
N LYS A 7 -24.52 -56.85 25.19
CA LYS A 7 -25.02 -55.47 25.43
C LYS A 7 -23.87 -54.45 25.58
N LEU A 8 -22.73 -54.88 26.10
CA LEU A 8 -21.55 -54.05 26.19
C LEU A 8 -20.94 -53.79 24.80
N GLN A 9 -20.94 -54.77 23.90
CA GLN A 9 -20.49 -54.60 22.53
C GLN A 9 -21.41 -53.68 21.71
N LEU A 10 -22.73 -53.70 21.98
CA LEU A 10 -23.67 -52.80 21.35
C LEU A 10 -23.47 -51.32 21.80
N PHE A 11 -23.07 -51.10 23.04
CA PHE A 11 -22.73 -49.80 23.53
C PHE A 11 -21.37 -49.31 23.01
N ALA A 12 -20.39 -50.22 22.85
CA ALA A 12 -19.11 -49.89 22.25
C ALA A 12 -19.21 -49.66 20.75
N GLN A 13 -20.19 -50.27 20.06
CA GLN A 13 -20.48 -50.02 18.64
C GLN A 13 -21.31 -48.76 18.40
N THR A 14 -22.05 -48.28 19.38
CA THR A 14 -22.76 -47.00 19.29
C THR A 14 -21.88 -45.81 19.71
N TRP A 15 -20.77 -46.07 20.32
CA TRP A 15 -19.74 -45.07 20.54
C TRP A 15 -18.85 -45.01 19.30
N ASN A 16 -19.34 -44.25 18.32
CA ASN A 16 -18.64 -44.14 17.05
C ASN A 16 -17.36 -43.30 17.27
N PRO A 17 -16.17 -43.87 17.04
CA PRO A 17 -14.93 -43.09 17.09
C PRO A 17 -14.91 -41.95 16.08
N ASP A 18 -15.76 -41.99 15.05
CA ASP A 18 -15.95 -40.85 14.15
C ASP A 18 -16.54 -39.61 14.86
N ASN A 19 -17.25 -39.80 15.97
CA ASN A 19 -17.65 -38.67 16.80
C ASN A 19 -16.49 -38.08 17.60
N VAL A 20 -15.47 -38.85 17.90
CA VAL A 20 -14.24 -38.37 18.55
C VAL A 20 -13.37 -37.63 17.53
N THR A 21 -13.26 -38.13 16.32
CA THR A 21 -12.55 -37.47 15.22
C THR A 21 -13.27 -36.21 14.75
N VAL A 22 -14.61 -36.21 14.72
CA VAL A 22 -15.42 -35.00 14.47
C VAL A 22 -15.30 -34.02 15.62
N PHE A 23 -15.13 -34.49 16.87
CA PHE A 23 -14.91 -33.65 18.03
C PHE A 23 -13.49 -33.08 18.07
N GLU A 24 -12.50 -33.89 17.70
CA GLU A 24 -11.12 -33.40 17.51
C GLU A 24 -11.00 -32.41 16.37
N HIS A 25 -11.77 -32.55 15.30
CA HIS A 25 -11.92 -31.53 14.27
C HIS A 25 -12.65 -30.27 14.77
N LYS A 26 -13.49 -30.36 15.80
CA LYS A 26 -14.09 -29.21 16.46
C LYS A 26 -13.12 -28.50 17.40
N GLU A 27 -12.13 -29.20 17.92
CA GLU A 27 -11.16 -28.65 18.88
C GLU A 27 -10.01 -27.86 18.24
N GLY A 28 -10.06 -27.45 16.99
CA GLY A 28 -9.05 -26.51 16.56
C GLY A 28 -8.61 -26.48 15.12
N THR A 29 -9.12 -27.31 14.25
CA THR A 29 -8.79 -27.25 12.83
C THR A 29 -10.03 -27.03 11.99
N ILE A 30 -10.09 -25.86 11.35
CA ILE A 30 -11.02 -25.66 10.25
C ILE A 30 -10.59 -26.60 9.14
N PRO A 31 -11.50 -27.38 8.50
CA PRO A 31 -11.13 -28.28 7.42
C PRO A 31 -10.33 -27.56 6.33
N ASP A 32 -9.29 -28.19 5.79
CA ASP A 32 -8.41 -27.62 4.74
C ASP A 32 -9.18 -27.02 3.57
N LYS A 33 -10.36 -27.57 3.28
CA LYS A 33 -11.27 -27.05 2.26
C LYS A 33 -11.73 -25.59 2.50
N TYR A 34 -11.79 -25.13 3.75
CA TYR A 34 -12.08 -23.71 4.04
C TYR A 34 -10.87 -22.81 3.84
N ASN A 35 -9.66 -23.34 4.04
CA ASN A 35 -8.42 -22.62 3.81
C ASN A 35 -8.27 -22.26 2.33
N GLU A 36 -8.48 -23.21 1.45
CA GLU A 36 -8.40 -23.02 -0.01
C GLU A 36 -9.41 -21.99 -0.50
N LEU A 37 -10.63 -22.05 0.03
CA LEU A 37 -11.70 -21.14 -0.38
C LEU A 37 -11.43 -19.69 0.02
N ILE A 38 -10.92 -19.43 1.23
CA ILE A 38 -10.60 -18.05 1.66
C ILE A 38 -9.37 -17.54 0.92
N LEU A 39 -8.36 -18.36 0.72
CA LEU A 39 -7.20 -17.99 -0.06
C LEU A 39 -7.59 -17.61 -1.48
N LYS A 40 -8.50 -18.36 -2.10
CA LYS A 40 -9.07 -18.02 -3.40
C LYS A 40 -9.79 -16.67 -3.37
N ASP A 41 -10.64 -16.42 -2.37
CA ASP A 41 -11.34 -15.15 -2.22
C ASP A 41 -10.36 -13.97 -2.00
N VAL A 42 -9.22 -14.20 -1.33
CA VAL A 42 -8.14 -13.20 -1.18
C VAL A 42 -7.48 -12.91 -2.53
N MET A 43 -7.12 -13.95 -3.27
CA MET A 43 -6.46 -13.80 -4.58
C MET A 43 -7.38 -13.11 -5.60
N GLU A 44 -8.66 -13.47 -5.63
CA GLU A 44 -9.66 -12.84 -6.51
C GLU A 44 -10.00 -11.40 -6.07
N GLY A 45 -9.91 -11.09 -4.78
CA GLY A 45 -10.21 -9.77 -4.22
C GLY A 45 -9.07 -8.76 -4.37
N SER A 46 -7.82 -9.21 -4.25
CA SER A 46 -6.63 -8.38 -4.32
C SER A 46 -6.39 -7.84 -5.73
N LYS A 47 -6.13 -6.53 -5.81
CA LYS A 47 -5.81 -5.87 -7.09
C LYS A 47 -4.37 -6.13 -7.51
N VAL A 48 -3.48 -6.23 -6.55
CA VAL A 48 -2.08 -6.62 -6.79
C VAL A 48 -1.99 -8.03 -7.34
N MET A 49 -2.69 -8.99 -6.70
CA MET A 49 -2.65 -10.40 -7.14
C MET A 49 -3.32 -10.64 -8.50
N GLN A 50 -4.21 -9.72 -8.94
CA GLN A 50 -4.80 -9.76 -10.29
C GLN A 50 -3.85 -9.26 -11.38
N LEU A 51 -2.95 -8.33 -11.04
CA LEU A 51 -2.04 -7.67 -11.98
C LEU A 51 -0.64 -8.31 -11.98
N ALA A 52 -0.12 -8.63 -10.81
CA ALA A 52 1.23 -9.14 -10.63
C ALA A 52 1.35 -10.63 -10.98
N LYS A 53 2.54 -11.08 -11.34
CA LYS A 53 2.85 -12.49 -11.59
C LYS A 53 2.96 -13.26 -10.28
N TYR A 54 2.29 -14.40 -10.23
CA TYR A 54 2.45 -15.36 -9.13
C TYR A 54 3.76 -16.12 -9.26
N GLU A 55 4.49 -16.20 -8.16
CA GLU A 55 5.71 -16.99 -8.07
C GLU A 55 5.61 -18.00 -6.92
N GLU A 56 5.75 -19.27 -7.24
CA GLU A 56 5.71 -20.35 -6.25
C GLU A 56 6.88 -20.27 -5.29
N MET A 57 6.61 -20.38 -4.00
CA MET A 57 7.59 -20.31 -2.93
C MET A 57 7.53 -21.55 -2.05
N ASP A 58 8.63 -22.26 -1.93
CA ASP A 58 8.77 -23.45 -1.04
C ASP A 58 9.24 -23.04 0.37
N SER A 59 9.65 -21.79 0.56
CA SER A 59 10.20 -21.29 1.81
C SER A 59 9.85 -19.81 2.01
N LYS A 60 10.12 -19.30 3.22
CA LYS A 60 9.89 -17.89 3.57
C LYS A 60 10.68 -16.90 2.70
N GLU A 61 11.76 -17.36 2.08
CA GLU A 61 12.63 -16.53 1.25
C GLU A 61 12.89 -17.23 -0.07
N LYS A 62 12.77 -16.50 -1.17
CA LYS A 62 13.14 -16.97 -2.50
C LYS A 62 14.07 -15.98 -3.17
N LYS A 63 15.15 -16.47 -3.76
CA LYS A 63 16.09 -15.69 -4.56
C LYS A 63 15.82 -15.93 -6.03
N PHE A 64 15.79 -14.84 -6.78
CA PHE A 64 15.67 -14.86 -8.23
C PHE A 64 16.93 -14.33 -8.84
N GLU A 65 17.35 -14.99 -9.90
CA GLU A 65 18.41 -14.49 -10.77
C GLU A 65 17.75 -14.01 -12.06
N TYR A 66 17.91 -12.76 -12.40
CA TYR A 66 17.42 -12.21 -13.66
C TYR A 66 18.51 -11.46 -14.40
N PHE A 67 18.37 -11.38 -15.71
CA PHE A 67 19.31 -10.65 -16.53
C PHE A 67 19.07 -9.15 -16.43
N ALA A 68 20.02 -8.41 -15.87
CA ALA A 68 19.99 -6.95 -15.93
C ALA A 68 20.29 -6.46 -17.35
N LYS A 69 21.16 -7.20 -18.05
CA LYS A 69 21.50 -6.94 -19.44
C LYS A 69 21.68 -8.26 -20.17
N GLY A 70 20.88 -8.49 -21.20
CA GLY A 70 20.99 -9.65 -22.07
C GLY A 70 22.28 -9.64 -22.89
N PRO A 71 22.66 -10.77 -23.52
CA PRO A 71 23.78 -10.81 -24.43
C PRO A 71 23.50 -9.96 -25.68
N GLY A 72 24.43 -9.10 -26.04
CA GLY A 72 24.34 -8.35 -27.29
C GLY A 72 24.65 -9.23 -28.50
N ALA A 73 23.89 -9.07 -29.57
CA ALA A 73 24.18 -9.63 -30.88
C ALA A 73 24.90 -8.58 -31.75
N TYR A 74 25.86 -9.04 -32.55
CA TYR A 74 26.63 -8.16 -33.42
C TYR A 74 26.65 -8.72 -34.85
N TRP A 75 26.53 -7.86 -35.82
CA TRP A 75 26.76 -8.20 -37.21
C TRP A 75 28.25 -8.42 -37.43
N VAL A 76 28.60 -9.50 -38.11
CA VAL A 76 30.02 -9.89 -38.35
C VAL A 76 30.19 -10.09 -39.84
N GLY A 77 31.20 -9.42 -40.41
CA GLY A 77 31.59 -9.60 -41.79
C GLY A 77 32.34 -10.93 -42.01
N GLU A 78 32.47 -11.33 -43.26
CA GLU A 78 33.22 -12.55 -43.63
C GLU A 78 34.68 -12.43 -43.20
N GLY A 79 35.17 -13.37 -42.37
CA GLY A 79 36.53 -13.34 -41.83
C GLY A 79 36.76 -12.46 -40.60
N GLU A 80 35.76 -11.75 -40.09
CA GLU A 80 35.89 -10.93 -38.90
C GLU A 80 35.68 -11.74 -37.62
N LYS A 81 36.27 -11.27 -36.50
CA LYS A 81 36.12 -11.91 -35.19
C LYS A 81 34.77 -11.57 -34.58
N ILE A 82 34.04 -12.58 -34.13
CA ILE A 82 32.77 -12.40 -33.37
C ILE A 82 33.10 -11.74 -32.03
N LYS A 83 32.41 -10.63 -31.74
CA LYS A 83 32.55 -9.92 -30.46
C LYS A 83 31.89 -10.72 -29.32
N THR A 84 32.57 -10.79 -28.18
CA THR A 84 32.00 -11.42 -26.98
C THR A 84 31.12 -10.46 -26.23
N SER A 85 29.98 -10.93 -25.79
CA SER A 85 29.08 -10.22 -24.90
C SER A 85 29.01 -10.91 -23.52
N LYS A 86 29.11 -10.12 -22.45
CA LYS A 86 28.92 -10.64 -21.07
C LYS A 86 27.57 -10.25 -20.58
N PRO A 87 26.66 -11.20 -20.33
CA PRO A 87 25.40 -10.91 -19.66
C PRO A 87 25.68 -10.52 -18.20
N GLN A 88 24.86 -9.61 -17.67
CA GLN A 88 24.90 -9.23 -16.26
C GLN A 88 23.69 -9.84 -15.56
N TRP A 89 23.98 -10.61 -14.53
CA TRP A 89 22.97 -11.19 -13.65
C TRP A 89 22.79 -10.30 -12.41
N LEU A 90 21.56 -10.07 -12.03
CA LEU A 90 21.20 -9.49 -10.76
C LEU A 90 20.38 -10.51 -9.95
N THR A 91 20.58 -10.50 -8.66
CA THR A 91 19.84 -11.36 -7.74
C THR A 91 18.87 -10.50 -6.96
N ALA A 92 17.58 -10.76 -7.12
CA ALA A 92 16.53 -10.18 -6.28
C ALA A 92 16.09 -11.20 -5.23
N LYS A 93 15.69 -10.72 -4.05
CA LYS A 93 15.26 -11.54 -2.93
C LYS A 93 13.84 -11.16 -2.54
N MET A 94 12.94 -12.12 -2.63
CA MET A 94 11.57 -11.98 -2.14
C MET A 94 11.45 -12.60 -0.76
N VAL A 95 10.88 -11.88 0.21
CA VAL A 95 10.75 -12.31 1.60
C VAL A 95 9.28 -12.23 2.02
N ALA A 96 8.73 -13.36 2.46
CA ALA A 96 7.36 -13.41 2.94
C ALA A 96 7.20 -12.75 4.31
N LYS A 97 6.13 -12.01 4.45
CA LYS A 97 5.70 -11.34 5.67
C LYS A 97 4.36 -11.90 6.13
N LYS A 98 4.16 -11.90 7.42
CA LYS A 98 2.95 -12.49 8.01
C LYS A 98 1.86 -11.46 8.21
N LEU A 99 0.70 -11.74 7.65
CA LEU A 99 -0.57 -11.09 7.97
C LEU A 99 -1.34 -11.94 8.97
N GLY A 100 -2.03 -11.32 9.90
CA GLY A 100 -2.84 -12.04 10.88
C GLY A 100 -3.98 -11.21 11.42
N VAL A 101 -5.07 -11.89 11.76
CA VAL A 101 -6.23 -11.32 12.45
C VAL A 101 -6.70 -12.27 13.53
N ILE A 102 -7.14 -11.71 14.65
CA ILE A 102 -7.80 -12.46 15.73
C ILE A 102 -9.23 -11.90 15.85
N VAL A 103 -10.21 -12.79 15.73
CA VAL A 103 -11.63 -12.45 15.85
C VAL A 103 -12.20 -13.14 17.09
N PRO A 104 -12.44 -12.43 18.19
CA PRO A 104 -13.12 -12.97 19.36
C PRO A 104 -14.65 -13.02 19.11
N CYS A 105 -15.30 -14.04 19.62
CA CYS A 105 -16.75 -14.20 19.61
C CYS A 105 -17.23 -14.90 20.86
N SER A 106 -18.50 -14.70 21.24
CA SER A 106 -19.05 -15.39 22.41
C SER A 106 -19.32 -16.86 22.11
N ARG A 107 -19.13 -17.71 23.13
CA ARG A 107 -19.40 -19.15 23.04
C ARG A 107 -20.88 -19.46 22.76
N GLU A 108 -21.78 -18.64 23.25
CA GLU A 108 -23.20 -18.76 22.98
C GLU A 108 -23.51 -18.58 21.47
N LEU A 109 -22.90 -17.59 20.82
CA LEU A 109 -23.06 -17.36 19.40
C LEU A 109 -22.60 -18.57 18.58
N LEU A 110 -21.51 -19.20 19.00
CA LEU A 110 -20.97 -20.39 18.35
C LEU A 110 -21.84 -21.62 18.59
N SER A 111 -22.43 -21.79 19.78
CA SER A 111 -23.26 -22.95 20.10
C SER A 111 -24.56 -23.01 19.29
N TYR A 112 -25.12 -21.86 18.93
CA TYR A 112 -26.35 -21.79 18.17
C TYR A 112 -26.18 -21.89 16.65
N LYS A 113 -25.04 -21.43 16.09
CA LYS A 113 -24.84 -21.39 14.63
C LYS A 113 -23.35 -21.35 14.22
N VAL A 114 -22.57 -22.32 14.63
CA VAL A 114 -21.11 -22.38 14.34
C VAL A 114 -20.78 -22.29 12.85
N SER A 115 -21.47 -23.08 12.01
CA SER A 115 -21.24 -23.09 10.56
C SER A 115 -21.56 -21.74 9.90
N ASP A 116 -22.68 -21.13 10.27
CA ASP A 116 -23.15 -19.88 9.68
C ASP A 116 -22.22 -18.69 10.06
N PHE A 117 -21.64 -18.69 11.27
CA PHE A 117 -20.73 -17.64 11.72
C PHE A 117 -19.45 -17.62 10.88
N PHE A 118 -18.80 -18.77 10.73
CA PHE A 118 -17.57 -18.85 9.96
C PHE A 118 -17.79 -18.56 8.48
N GLU A 119 -18.90 -19.03 7.90
CA GLU A 119 -19.22 -18.72 6.51
C GLU A 119 -19.44 -17.22 6.27
N LYS A 120 -20.08 -16.52 7.21
CA LYS A 120 -20.28 -15.07 7.13
C LYS A 120 -19.01 -14.26 7.38
N MET A 121 -18.13 -14.76 8.24
CA MET A 121 -16.85 -14.09 8.54
C MET A 121 -15.80 -14.28 7.45
N LYS A 122 -15.84 -15.39 6.72
CA LYS A 122 -14.91 -15.74 5.66
C LYS A 122 -14.68 -14.59 4.65
N PRO A 123 -15.69 -14.02 3.97
CA PRO A 123 -15.48 -12.95 3.02
C PRO A 123 -14.95 -11.67 3.68
N LYS A 124 -15.26 -11.44 4.97
CA LYS A 124 -14.77 -10.29 5.72
C LYS A 124 -13.30 -10.42 6.10
N ILE A 125 -12.87 -11.62 6.46
CA ILE A 125 -11.46 -11.92 6.72
C ILE A 125 -10.65 -11.79 5.42
N ALA A 126 -11.14 -12.36 4.32
CA ALA A 126 -10.52 -12.22 3.02
C ALA A 126 -10.42 -10.74 2.60
N GLU A 127 -11.50 -9.96 2.77
CA GLU A 127 -11.51 -8.51 2.49
C GLU A 127 -10.46 -7.76 3.32
N ALA A 128 -10.30 -8.07 4.59
CA ALA A 128 -9.31 -7.44 5.45
C ALA A 128 -7.87 -7.75 4.98
N PHE A 129 -7.59 -8.99 4.59
CA PHE A 129 -6.26 -9.40 4.13
C PHE A 129 -5.89 -8.77 2.80
N TYR A 130 -6.72 -8.90 1.76
CA TYR A 130 -6.37 -8.35 0.45
C TYR A 130 -6.29 -6.82 0.48
N LYS A 131 -7.17 -6.17 1.24
CA LYS A 131 -7.13 -4.72 1.36
C LYS A 131 -5.84 -4.23 2.05
N LYS A 132 -5.43 -4.88 3.15
CA LYS A 132 -4.20 -4.52 3.85
C LYS A 132 -2.96 -4.78 2.98
N PHE A 133 -2.98 -5.88 2.21
CA PHE A 133 -1.91 -6.19 1.28
C PHE A 133 -1.83 -5.18 0.12
N ASP A 134 -2.95 -4.89 -0.53
CA ASP A 134 -3.01 -3.93 -1.64
C ASP A 134 -2.60 -2.52 -1.18
N ASP A 135 -3.05 -2.07 -0.01
CA ASP A 135 -2.70 -0.76 0.56
C ASP A 135 -1.19 -0.67 0.88
N ALA A 136 -0.60 -1.74 1.41
CA ALA A 136 0.83 -1.78 1.70
C ALA A 136 1.68 -1.76 0.41
N VAL A 137 1.31 -2.56 -0.57
CA VAL A 137 2.07 -2.75 -1.81
C VAL A 137 1.93 -1.55 -2.77
N ILE A 138 0.73 -1.00 -2.91
CA ILE A 138 0.48 0.10 -3.86
C ILE A 138 0.77 1.46 -3.21
N LEU A 139 0.23 1.71 -2.01
CA LEU A 139 0.24 3.03 -1.36
C LEU A 139 1.34 3.20 -0.30
N ASN A 140 2.18 2.18 -0.07
CA ASN A 140 3.19 2.18 0.99
C ASN A 140 2.61 2.32 2.41
N ALA A 141 1.35 1.95 2.63
CA ALA A 141 0.69 2.10 3.92
C ALA A 141 1.06 0.95 4.88
N ASP A 142 1.83 1.24 5.94
CA ASP A 142 2.38 0.24 6.89
C ASP A 142 3.08 -0.92 6.15
N ASN A 143 3.88 -0.61 5.15
CA ASN A 143 4.50 -1.57 4.27
C ASN A 143 5.60 -2.37 4.99
N PRO A 144 5.47 -3.71 5.12
CA PRO A 144 6.51 -4.56 5.69
C PRO A 144 7.53 -5.05 4.64
N PHE A 145 7.27 -4.80 3.34
CA PHE A 145 8.12 -5.22 2.23
C PHE A 145 9.24 -4.22 1.99
N PRO A 146 10.32 -4.62 1.31
CA PRO A 146 11.43 -3.71 1.00
C PRO A 146 11.03 -2.54 0.11
N GLN A 147 9.95 -2.68 -0.65
CA GLN A 147 9.55 -1.74 -1.70
C GLN A 147 8.04 -1.78 -1.94
N SER A 148 7.50 -0.67 -2.43
CA SER A 148 6.11 -0.51 -2.86
C SER A 148 6.05 0.13 -4.24
N LEU A 149 4.89 0.13 -4.87
CA LEU A 149 4.66 0.81 -6.15
C LEU A 149 4.90 2.32 -6.02
N GLU A 150 4.42 2.93 -4.94
CA GLU A 150 4.63 4.36 -4.67
C GLU A 150 6.11 4.71 -4.53
N GLU A 151 6.89 3.90 -3.79
CA GLU A 151 8.34 4.09 -3.66
C GLU A 151 9.07 3.91 -4.99
N SER A 152 8.71 2.89 -5.77
CA SER A 152 9.30 2.66 -7.09
C SER A 152 9.12 3.85 -8.02
N VAL A 153 7.92 4.43 -8.06
CA VAL A 153 7.63 5.63 -8.85
C VAL A 153 8.38 6.85 -8.33
N MET A 154 8.54 6.99 -7.01
CA MET A 154 9.32 8.08 -6.43
C MET A 154 10.81 7.96 -6.74
N GLU A 155 11.38 6.76 -6.66
CA GLU A 155 12.80 6.50 -6.94
C GLU A 155 13.13 6.68 -8.43
N SER A 156 12.24 6.21 -9.33
CA SER A 156 12.41 6.40 -10.77
C SER A 156 12.17 7.84 -11.24
N GLY A 157 11.43 8.64 -10.45
CA GLY A 157 11.02 9.99 -10.82
C GLY A 157 9.90 10.04 -11.89
N ASN A 158 9.27 8.92 -12.19
CA ASN A 158 8.22 8.77 -13.20
C ASN A 158 6.86 9.28 -12.68
N SER A 159 6.79 10.54 -12.25
CA SER A 159 5.58 11.14 -11.70
C SER A 159 5.21 12.43 -12.40
N ILE A 160 3.93 12.58 -12.78
CA ILE A 160 3.36 13.78 -13.39
C ILE A 160 2.32 14.38 -12.44
N SER A 161 2.55 15.58 -11.92
CA SER A 161 1.66 16.27 -10.99
C SER A 161 0.82 17.34 -11.71
N MET A 162 0.03 16.94 -12.70
CA MET A 162 -0.75 17.87 -13.56
C MET A 162 -2.22 17.48 -13.72
N GLY A 163 -2.71 16.47 -13.01
CA GLY A 163 -4.08 15.98 -13.09
C GLY A 163 -4.37 15.11 -14.31
N ILE A 164 -5.51 14.41 -14.26
CA ILE A 164 -5.92 13.43 -15.28
C ILE A 164 -6.54 14.17 -16.47
N THR A 165 -5.75 14.33 -17.53
CA THR A 165 -6.16 14.90 -18.82
C THR A 165 -5.71 14.01 -19.97
N TYR A 166 -6.25 14.22 -21.18
CA TYR A 166 -5.86 13.47 -22.39
C TYR A 166 -4.34 13.49 -22.60
N ASN A 167 -3.75 14.69 -22.66
CA ASN A 167 -2.31 14.83 -22.92
C ASN A 167 -1.43 14.25 -21.80
N ASN A 168 -1.87 14.34 -20.54
CA ASN A 168 -1.08 13.84 -19.42
C ASN A 168 -1.10 12.32 -19.33
N ILE A 169 -2.16 11.66 -19.81
CA ILE A 169 -2.20 10.20 -19.92
C ILE A 169 -1.23 9.73 -20.99
N LEU A 170 -1.26 10.34 -22.18
CA LEU A 170 -0.29 10.01 -23.24
C LEU A 170 1.16 10.27 -22.76
N ALA A 171 1.42 11.39 -22.09
CA ALA A 171 2.73 11.68 -21.54
C ALA A 171 3.16 10.65 -20.47
N LEU A 172 2.21 10.07 -19.72
CA LEU A 172 2.50 9.00 -18.77
C LEU A 172 2.92 7.70 -19.49
N GLU A 173 2.27 7.38 -20.59
CA GLU A 173 2.62 6.24 -21.45
C GLU A 173 3.95 6.47 -22.17
N ASP A 174 4.22 7.69 -22.64
CA ASP A 174 5.48 8.07 -23.28
C ASP A 174 6.67 7.85 -22.32
N ILE A 175 6.55 8.24 -21.03
CA ILE A 175 7.60 8.01 -20.00
C ILE A 175 7.95 6.52 -19.89
N LEU A 176 6.98 5.63 -19.95
CA LEU A 176 7.20 4.19 -19.88
C LEU A 176 7.81 3.65 -21.16
N SER A 177 7.31 4.10 -22.32
CA SER A 177 7.82 3.71 -23.63
C SER A 177 9.27 4.17 -23.86
N ASP A 178 9.64 5.35 -23.37
CA ASP A 178 11.05 5.84 -23.39
C ASP A 178 11.97 4.94 -22.57
N GLY A 179 11.42 4.24 -21.57
CA GLY A 179 12.12 3.24 -20.76
C GLY A 179 12.13 1.82 -21.35
N ASP A 180 11.61 1.61 -22.56
CA ASP A 180 11.41 0.29 -23.19
C ASP A 180 10.40 -0.60 -22.39
N PHE A 181 9.38 0.00 -21.77
CA PHE A 181 8.30 -0.71 -21.10
C PHE A 181 6.96 -0.46 -21.78
N ASP A 182 6.15 -1.53 -21.87
CA ASP A 182 4.80 -1.46 -22.40
C ASP A 182 3.77 -1.36 -21.25
N VAL A 183 2.88 -0.38 -21.34
CA VAL A 183 1.74 -0.32 -20.39
C VAL A 183 0.85 -1.52 -20.61
N ASN A 184 0.57 -2.29 -19.55
CA ASN A 184 -0.36 -3.42 -19.64
C ASN A 184 -1.62 -3.24 -18.78
N ALA A 185 -1.61 -2.31 -17.82
CA ALA A 185 -2.78 -1.94 -17.02
C ALA A 185 -2.63 -0.57 -16.37
N PHE A 186 -3.77 -0.04 -15.91
CA PHE A 186 -3.85 1.15 -15.06
C PHE A 186 -4.48 0.81 -13.71
N ILE A 187 -4.00 1.45 -12.64
CA ILE A 187 -4.65 1.43 -11.33
C ILE A 187 -5.26 2.79 -11.06
N SER A 188 -6.55 2.81 -10.80
CA SER A 188 -7.30 4.03 -10.52
C SER A 188 -8.28 3.82 -9.37
N THR A 189 -9.17 4.77 -9.15
CA THR A 189 -10.25 4.65 -8.18
C THR A 189 -11.59 4.97 -8.85
N LYS A 190 -12.67 4.38 -8.36
CA LYS A 190 -14.02 4.71 -8.82
C LYS A 190 -14.36 6.20 -8.69
N LYS A 191 -13.68 6.92 -7.79
CA LYS A 191 -13.82 8.38 -7.62
C LYS A 191 -13.33 9.16 -8.85
N ASN A 192 -12.43 8.58 -9.66
CA ASN A 192 -11.89 9.20 -10.88
C ASN A 192 -12.75 8.98 -12.13
N ARG A 193 -13.77 8.12 -12.07
CA ARG A 193 -14.57 7.75 -13.26
C ARG A 193 -15.22 8.93 -13.96
N SER A 194 -15.63 9.96 -13.23
CA SER A 194 -16.16 11.19 -13.84
C SER A 194 -15.07 11.96 -14.59
N THR A 195 -13.87 12.01 -14.06
CA THR A 195 -12.71 12.67 -14.67
C THR A 195 -12.24 11.87 -15.90
N LEU A 196 -12.15 10.55 -15.78
CA LEU A 196 -11.75 9.66 -16.89
C LEU A 196 -12.71 9.75 -18.10
N ARG A 197 -14.02 9.91 -17.87
CA ARG A 197 -14.99 10.12 -18.95
C ARG A 197 -14.78 11.42 -19.73
N ASN A 198 -14.14 12.40 -19.12
CA ASN A 198 -13.83 13.69 -19.75
C ASN A 198 -12.43 13.71 -20.39
N VAL A 199 -11.74 12.56 -20.42
CA VAL A 199 -10.45 12.41 -21.11
C VAL A 199 -10.72 12.25 -22.61
N GLN A 200 -10.76 13.40 -23.28
CA GLN A 200 -11.14 13.49 -24.69
C GLN A 200 -10.21 14.46 -25.41
N LYS A 201 -9.90 14.13 -26.67
CA LYS A 201 -9.27 15.05 -27.59
C LYS A 201 -10.37 15.87 -28.28
N ILE A 202 -10.33 17.18 -28.11
CA ILE A 202 -11.30 18.10 -28.71
C ILE A 202 -10.56 18.97 -29.74
N GLU A 203 -10.99 18.90 -30.99
CA GLU A 203 -10.50 19.76 -32.06
C GLU A 203 -11.67 20.56 -32.63
N ASN A 204 -11.52 21.87 -32.76
CA ASN A 204 -12.55 22.78 -33.27
C ASN A 204 -13.92 22.63 -32.57
N GLY A 205 -13.94 22.26 -31.27
CA GLY A 205 -15.17 22.06 -30.49
C GLY A 205 -15.85 20.70 -30.71
N VAL A 206 -15.24 19.81 -31.47
CA VAL A 206 -15.74 18.46 -31.73
C VAL A 206 -14.84 17.45 -31.00
N VAL A 207 -15.43 16.48 -30.32
CA VAL A 207 -14.70 15.35 -29.74
C VAL A 207 -14.22 14.44 -30.85
N VAL A 208 -12.92 14.35 -31.04
CA VAL A 208 -12.28 13.52 -32.07
C VAL A 208 -11.97 12.13 -31.51
N GLU A 209 -11.53 12.05 -30.25
CA GLU A 209 -11.08 10.82 -29.63
C GLU A 209 -11.40 10.81 -28.14
N THR A 210 -11.70 9.62 -27.61
CA THR A 210 -11.93 9.39 -26.18
C THR A 210 -11.08 8.20 -25.75
N LEU A 211 -10.17 8.38 -24.79
CA LEU A 211 -9.29 7.30 -24.32
C LEU A 211 -10.02 6.32 -23.39
N TYR A 212 -11.04 6.77 -22.65
CA TYR A 212 -11.71 5.92 -21.69
C TYR A 212 -12.96 5.27 -22.27
N ASP A 213 -12.95 3.92 -22.36
CA ASP A 213 -14.14 3.12 -22.67
C ASP A 213 -14.87 2.71 -21.39
N ARG A 214 -16.09 3.24 -21.25
CA ARG A 214 -16.95 2.94 -20.10
C ARG A 214 -17.48 1.51 -20.08
N ALA A 215 -17.71 0.89 -21.24
CA ALA A 215 -18.32 -0.42 -21.31
C ALA A 215 -17.36 -1.49 -20.81
N ASN A 216 -16.11 -1.40 -21.22
CA ASN A 216 -15.07 -2.37 -20.89
C ASN A 216 -14.20 -1.94 -19.69
N ASN A 217 -14.36 -0.71 -19.19
CA ASN A 217 -13.51 -0.11 -18.16
C ASN A 217 -12.02 -0.13 -18.56
N THR A 218 -11.75 0.28 -19.79
CA THR A 218 -10.39 0.40 -20.34
C THR A 218 -10.01 1.85 -20.57
N LEU A 219 -8.72 2.14 -20.46
CA LEU A 219 -8.12 3.43 -20.76
C LEU A 219 -7.05 3.17 -21.82
N ASP A 220 -7.16 3.82 -22.96
CA ASP A 220 -6.35 3.58 -24.16
C ASP A 220 -6.20 2.09 -24.54
N GLY A 221 -7.29 1.34 -24.42
CA GLY A 221 -7.34 -0.09 -24.68
C GLY A 221 -6.88 -1.01 -23.54
N TYR A 222 -6.20 -0.48 -22.52
CA TYR A 222 -5.71 -1.25 -21.38
C TYR A 222 -6.70 -1.28 -20.21
N PRO A 223 -6.77 -2.38 -19.44
CA PRO A 223 -7.70 -2.51 -18.33
C PRO A 223 -7.40 -1.52 -17.20
N VAL A 224 -8.45 -0.93 -16.63
CA VAL A 224 -8.36 -0.07 -15.45
C VAL A 224 -8.84 -0.83 -14.23
N VAL A 225 -7.95 -1.05 -13.27
CA VAL A 225 -8.23 -1.73 -12.00
C VAL A 225 -8.56 -0.70 -10.93
N ASP A 226 -9.74 -0.85 -10.32
CA ASP A 226 -10.20 0.09 -9.30
C ASP A 226 -9.72 -0.29 -7.89
N LEU A 227 -8.89 0.55 -7.27
CA LEU A 227 -8.50 0.48 -5.87
C LEU A 227 -9.32 1.49 -5.04
N LYS A 228 -10.01 1.01 -3.98
CA LYS A 228 -10.90 1.86 -3.17
C LYS A 228 -10.14 2.88 -2.30
N SER A 229 -8.97 2.49 -1.82
CA SER A 229 -8.13 3.28 -0.91
C SER A 229 -7.39 4.41 -1.62
N LEU A 230 -7.29 4.34 -2.95
CA LEU A 230 -6.60 5.34 -3.75
C LEU A 230 -7.32 6.69 -3.68
N GLU A 231 -6.55 7.76 -3.58
CA GLU A 231 -7.06 9.13 -3.56
C GLU A 231 -7.61 9.55 -4.94
N LYS A 232 -8.57 10.48 -4.89
CA LYS A 232 -9.12 11.05 -6.12
C LYS A 232 -8.05 11.87 -6.83
N GLY A 233 -7.93 11.66 -8.15
CA GLY A 233 -6.96 12.38 -8.97
C GLY A 233 -5.64 11.64 -9.16
N THR A 234 -5.47 10.46 -8.55
CA THR A 234 -4.30 9.62 -8.73
C THR A 234 -4.59 8.49 -9.71
N LEU A 235 -3.64 8.21 -10.59
CA LEU A 235 -3.65 7.14 -11.58
C LEU A 235 -2.22 6.57 -11.67
N TYR A 236 -2.08 5.26 -11.60
CA TYR A 236 -0.83 4.57 -11.90
C TYR A 236 -0.95 3.87 -13.24
N ALA A 237 0.14 3.88 -14.00
CA ALA A 237 0.33 3.08 -15.19
C ALA A 237 1.60 2.26 -15.04
N GLY A 238 1.68 1.12 -15.70
CA GLY A 238 2.92 0.35 -15.66
C GLY A 238 2.83 -0.96 -16.40
N ASP A 239 4.00 -1.59 -16.48
CA ASP A 239 4.16 -2.97 -16.87
C ASP A 239 4.20 -3.84 -15.62
N PHE A 240 3.05 -4.36 -15.23
CA PHE A 240 2.87 -5.19 -14.03
C PHE A 240 3.51 -6.57 -14.16
N ASP A 241 4.07 -6.91 -15.30
CA ASP A 241 4.87 -8.11 -15.51
C ASP A 241 6.19 -8.10 -14.71
N TYR A 242 6.63 -6.91 -14.27
CA TYR A 242 7.78 -6.74 -13.37
C TYR A 242 7.42 -6.72 -11.89
N MET A 243 6.16 -7.00 -11.56
CA MET A 243 5.67 -7.12 -10.19
C MET A 243 5.39 -8.59 -9.88
N TYR A 244 5.93 -9.09 -8.76
CA TYR A 244 5.79 -10.47 -8.34
C TYR A 244 5.21 -10.58 -6.94
N TYR A 245 4.36 -11.58 -6.73
CA TYR A 245 3.91 -11.96 -5.41
C TYR A 245 4.03 -13.47 -5.22
N GLY A 246 4.16 -13.92 -3.98
CA GLY A 246 4.23 -15.33 -3.65
C GLY A 246 3.60 -15.65 -2.31
N ILE A 247 3.10 -16.86 -2.17
CA ILE A 247 2.46 -17.36 -0.95
C ILE A 247 3.16 -18.68 -0.59
N PRO A 248 4.14 -18.64 0.36
CA PRO A 248 4.94 -19.83 0.67
C PRO A 248 4.16 -20.92 1.42
N TYR A 249 3.18 -20.49 2.22
CA TYR A 249 2.36 -21.40 3.02
C TYR A 249 0.89 -21.00 2.91
N GLY A 250 0.02 -22.00 2.90
CA GLY A 250 -1.42 -21.74 2.96
C GLY A 250 -1.83 -20.97 4.21
N MET A 251 -3.08 -20.56 4.26
CA MET A 251 -3.63 -19.90 5.45
C MET A 251 -3.66 -20.85 6.63
N SER A 252 -3.31 -20.37 7.81
CA SER A 252 -3.36 -21.11 9.06
C SER A 252 -4.45 -20.57 9.96
N TYR A 253 -5.26 -21.46 10.49
CA TYR A 253 -6.36 -21.16 11.41
C TYR A 253 -6.13 -21.83 12.74
N LYS A 254 -6.44 -21.14 13.81
CA LYS A 254 -6.44 -21.73 15.14
C LYS A 254 -7.57 -21.11 15.96
N ILE A 255 -8.39 -21.98 16.55
CA ILE A 255 -9.39 -21.60 17.54
C ILE A 255 -8.78 -21.77 18.93
N SER A 256 -9.03 -20.83 19.81
CA SER A 256 -8.61 -20.88 21.22
C SER A 256 -9.74 -20.42 22.13
N GLU A 257 -9.92 -21.13 23.23
CA GLU A 257 -10.88 -20.82 24.28
C GLU A 257 -10.19 -20.38 25.60
N GLU A 258 -8.85 -20.52 25.66
CA GLU A 258 -8.06 -20.33 26.89
C GLU A 258 -7.05 -19.19 26.77
N ALA A 259 -7.03 -18.45 25.67
CA ALA A 259 -6.04 -17.40 25.46
C ALA A 259 -6.43 -16.08 26.15
N GLN A 260 -5.43 -15.33 26.57
CA GLN A 260 -5.57 -13.94 26.96
C GLN A 260 -5.23 -13.02 25.77
N LEU A 261 -6.09 -12.05 25.50
CA LEU A 261 -5.93 -11.09 24.40
C LEU A 261 -5.41 -9.76 24.95
N SER A 262 -4.12 -9.52 24.84
CA SER A 262 -3.49 -8.29 25.33
C SER A 262 -3.82 -7.03 24.51
N THR A 263 -4.27 -7.21 23.28
CA THR A 263 -4.65 -6.11 22.38
C THR A 263 -6.12 -5.70 22.46
N LEU A 264 -6.91 -6.43 23.22
CA LEU A 264 -8.30 -6.14 23.53
C LEU A 264 -8.45 -5.99 25.04
N THR A 265 -8.97 -4.86 25.50
CA THR A 265 -9.13 -4.56 26.92
C THR A 265 -10.59 -4.42 27.29
N ASN A 266 -10.91 -4.80 28.52
CA ASN A 266 -12.18 -4.54 29.17
C ASN A 266 -12.32 -3.03 29.48
N GLU A 267 -13.49 -2.59 29.93
CA GLU A 267 -13.74 -1.20 30.33
C GLU A 267 -12.84 -0.72 31.47
N ASP A 268 -12.36 -1.63 32.32
CA ASP A 268 -11.44 -1.36 33.41
C ASP A 268 -9.95 -1.34 32.99
N GLY A 269 -9.67 -1.52 31.70
CA GLY A 269 -8.31 -1.53 31.14
C GLY A 269 -7.58 -2.87 31.26
N THR A 270 -8.20 -3.90 31.85
CA THR A 270 -7.60 -5.25 31.93
C THR A 270 -7.68 -5.98 30.60
N PRO A 271 -6.69 -6.82 30.23
CA PRO A 271 -6.76 -7.65 29.03
C PRO A 271 -7.93 -8.62 29.09
N VAL A 272 -8.57 -8.85 27.93
CA VAL A 272 -9.66 -9.81 27.82
C VAL A 272 -9.14 -11.23 27.99
N ASN A 273 -9.75 -11.99 28.91
CA ASN A 273 -9.46 -13.41 29.15
C ASN A 273 -10.61 -14.25 28.56
N LEU A 274 -10.30 -15.08 27.58
CA LEU A 274 -11.32 -15.85 26.86
C LEU A 274 -12.01 -16.85 27.76
N PHE A 275 -11.26 -17.50 28.68
CA PHE A 275 -11.83 -18.50 29.58
C PHE A 275 -12.80 -17.89 30.60
N GLU A 276 -12.42 -16.78 31.23
CA GLU A 276 -13.25 -16.13 32.26
C GLU A 276 -14.50 -15.47 31.71
N GLN A 277 -14.48 -15.09 30.43
CA GLN A 277 -15.57 -14.35 29.76
C GLN A 277 -16.38 -15.22 28.79
N GLU A 278 -16.17 -16.54 28.80
CA GLU A 278 -16.81 -17.50 27.89
C GLU A 278 -16.73 -17.10 26.42
N LEU A 279 -15.54 -16.60 26.02
CA LEU A 279 -15.23 -16.19 24.66
C LEU A 279 -14.39 -17.25 23.93
N VAL A 280 -14.54 -17.27 22.63
CA VAL A 280 -13.70 -18.08 21.72
C VAL A 280 -13.05 -17.14 20.72
N ALA A 281 -11.76 -17.31 20.45
CA ALA A 281 -11.07 -16.51 19.47
C ALA A 281 -10.61 -17.36 18.28
N LEU A 282 -10.94 -16.89 17.08
CA LEU A 282 -10.41 -17.40 15.82
C LEU A 282 -9.19 -16.57 15.42
N ARG A 283 -8.03 -17.22 15.33
CA ARG A 283 -6.81 -16.64 14.76
C ARG A 283 -6.63 -17.13 13.33
N VAL A 284 -6.52 -16.19 12.40
CA VAL A 284 -6.22 -16.47 10.99
C VAL A 284 -4.91 -15.80 10.64
N THR A 285 -3.99 -16.54 10.02
CA THR A 285 -2.70 -16.02 9.57
C THR A 285 -2.38 -16.47 8.15
N MET A 286 -1.75 -15.61 7.37
CA MET A 286 -1.28 -15.87 6.02
C MET A 286 0.12 -15.25 5.86
N ASP A 287 1.01 -15.97 5.22
CA ASP A 287 2.31 -15.42 4.80
C ASP A 287 2.23 -15.05 3.31
N VAL A 288 2.60 -13.82 2.97
CA VAL A 288 2.63 -13.31 1.60
C VAL A 288 3.93 -12.57 1.35
N ALA A 289 4.49 -12.76 0.18
CA ALA A 289 5.69 -12.08 -0.28
C ALA A 289 5.37 -11.18 -1.47
N PHE A 290 6.13 -10.10 -1.61
CA PHE A 290 5.99 -9.15 -2.69
C PHE A 290 7.35 -8.61 -3.10
N MET A 291 7.50 -8.31 -4.40
CA MET A 291 8.71 -7.74 -4.96
C MET A 291 8.41 -7.01 -6.28
N ILE A 292 9.04 -5.88 -6.47
CA ILE A 292 9.18 -5.20 -7.76
C ILE A 292 10.61 -5.43 -8.27
N VAL A 293 10.75 -5.78 -9.55
CA VAL A 293 12.06 -6.08 -10.15
C VAL A 293 12.66 -4.86 -10.79
N LYS A 294 11.85 -3.96 -11.34
CA LYS A 294 12.28 -2.74 -12.01
C LYS A 294 11.40 -1.57 -11.63
N ASP A 295 11.98 -0.55 -11.02
CA ASP A 295 11.26 0.65 -10.58
C ASP A 295 10.79 1.52 -11.74
N THR A 296 11.57 1.56 -12.80
CA THR A 296 11.27 2.36 -14.00
C THR A 296 10.11 1.82 -14.84
N ALA A 297 9.61 0.61 -14.54
CA ALA A 297 8.47 0.02 -15.22
C ALA A 297 7.11 0.61 -14.81
N PHE A 298 7.10 1.57 -13.88
CA PHE A 298 5.89 2.18 -13.34
C PHE A 298 5.94 3.69 -13.41
N ALA A 299 4.77 4.30 -13.58
CA ALA A 299 4.60 5.75 -13.59
C ALA A 299 3.31 6.15 -12.89
N LYS A 300 3.26 7.37 -12.36
CA LYS A 300 2.14 7.93 -11.61
C LYS A 300 1.69 9.26 -12.21
N LEU A 301 0.41 9.40 -12.36
CA LEU A 301 -0.23 10.69 -12.57
C LEU A 301 -1.02 11.05 -11.33
N GLU A 302 -0.81 12.23 -10.80
CA GLU A 302 -1.58 12.73 -9.68
C GLU A 302 -2.19 14.10 -10.00
N SER A 303 -3.29 14.44 -9.34
CA SER A 303 -3.80 15.78 -9.40
C SER A 303 -2.69 16.72 -8.95
N ALA A 304 -2.50 17.83 -9.65
CA ALA A 304 -1.67 18.88 -9.12
C ALA A 304 -2.21 19.25 -7.73
N SER A 305 -1.64 18.65 -6.72
CA SER A 305 -1.89 19.04 -5.36
C SER A 305 -1.24 20.41 -5.23
N ARG A 306 -2.08 21.45 -5.30
CA ARG A 306 -1.62 22.82 -5.27
C ARG A 306 -1.02 23.06 -3.88
N LEU A 307 0.24 23.49 -3.86
CA LEU A 307 0.85 23.96 -2.61
C LEU A 307 -0.10 24.96 -1.95
N GLY A 308 -0.54 24.65 -0.73
CA GLY A 308 -1.35 25.54 0.06
C GLY A 308 -0.57 26.82 0.39
N THR A 309 -1.26 27.90 0.65
CA THR A 309 -0.62 29.18 1.01
C THR A 309 -0.61 29.34 2.53
N LEU A 310 0.53 29.72 3.08
CA LEU A 310 0.67 30.25 4.44
C LEU A 310 0.86 31.76 4.34
N THR A 311 0.09 32.52 5.11
CA THR A 311 0.37 33.91 5.36
C THR A 311 1.43 33.97 6.46
N VAL A 312 2.62 34.45 6.12
CA VAL A 312 3.75 34.56 7.06
C VAL A 312 3.98 36.06 7.32
N SER A 313 4.12 36.44 8.57
CA SER A 313 4.52 37.79 8.94
C SER A 313 5.68 37.74 9.95
N SER A 314 6.54 38.73 9.89
CA SER A 314 7.76 38.83 10.69
C SER A 314 7.74 40.21 11.38
N VAL A 315 7.96 40.21 12.68
CA VAL A 315 8.07 41.43 13.52
C VAL A 315 9.25 41.26 14.47
N ASP A 316 9.65 42.34 15.15
CA ASP A 316 10.73 42.32 16.13
C ASP A 316 10.53 41.19 17.16
N GLY A 317 11.58 40.39 17.35
CA GLY A 317 11.60 39.32 18.34
C GLY A 317 11.91 39.80 19.76
N THR A 318 12.12 38.86 20.66
CA THR A 318 12.35 39.14 22.09
C THR A 318 13.76 39.64 22.34
N ALA A 319 14.78 39.05 21.73
CA ALA A 319 16.18 39.44 21.85
C ALA A 319 16.69 40.19 20.59
N THR A 320 17.77 40.93 20.75
CA THR A 320 18.46 41.60 19.62
C THR A 320 18.88 40.55 18.59
N GLY A 321 18.53 40.80 17.32
CA GLY A 321 18.80 39.90 16.20
C GLY A 321 17.75 38.84 15.98
N ASP A 322 16.72 38.75 16.84
CA ASP A 322 15.63 37.81 16.70
C ASP A 322 14.40 38.43 16.03
N THR A 323 13.69 37.60 15.31
CA THR A 323 12.40 37.91 14.70
C THR A 323 11.33 36.96 15.24
N LYS A 324 10.17 37.52 15.55
CA LYS A 324 8.96 36.76 15.86
C LYS A 324 8.17 36.55 14.57
N VAL A 325 8.00 35.29 14.20
CA VAL A 325 7.26 34.89 13.02
C VAL A 325 5.87 34.41 13.42
N THR A 326 4.84 34.90 12.73
CA THR A 326 3.46 34.44 12.88
C THR A 326 2.96 33.89 11.56
N ILE A 327 2.15 32.84 11.62
CA ILE A 327 1.62 32.12 10.45
C ILE A 327 0.13 31.89 10.57
N SER A 328 -0.54 31.94 9.42
CA SER A 328 -1.96 31.60 9.31
C SER A 328 -2.21 30.93 7.95
N PRO A 329 -3.06 29.90 7.88
CA PRO A 329 -3.73 29.21 8.99
C PRO A 329 -2.76 28.39 9.86
N GLU A 330 -3.20 27.96 11.04
CA GLU A 330 -2.45 27.04 11.87
C GLU A 330 -2.21 25.71 11.13
N LYS A 331 -1.18 24.97 11.57
CA LYS A 331 -0.83 23.68 10.96
C LYS A 331 -1.92 22.66 11.14
N THR A 332 -2.04 21.78 10.17
CA THR A 332 -2.87 20.59 10.26
C THR A 332 -2.29 19.65 11.33
N GLU A 333 -3.15 18.99 12.10
CA GLU A 333 -2.72 18.01 13.12
C GLU A 333 -1.85 16.93 12.50
N GLY A 334 -0.73 16.60 13.13
CA GLY A 334 0.27 15.65 12.61
C GLY A 334 1.35 16.27 11.72
N ASN A 335 1.16 17.48 11.18
CA ASN A 335 2.16 18.14 10.34
C ASN A 335 3.23 18.87 11.17
N LEU A 336 4.34 19.18 10.50
CA LEU A 336 5.50 19.85 11.09
C LEU A 336 5.75 21.18 10.37
N TYR A 337 6.39 22.14 11.06
CA TYR A 337 6.91 23.34 10.43
C TYR A 337 8.41 23.24 10.23
N LYS A 338 8.84 23.72 9.07
CA LYS A 338 10.26 23.95 8.76
C LYS A 338 10.44 25.30 8.11
N TYR A 339 11.62 25.89 8.26
CA TYR A 339 11.90 27.19 7.65
C TYR A 339 13.30 27.22 7.03
N LYS A 340 13.47 28.16 6.13
CA LYS A 340 14.74 28.54 5.52
C LYS A 340 14.84 30.06 5.40
N VAL A 341 16.01 30.60 5.75
CA VAL A 341 16.33 32.03 5.54
C VAL A 341 17.27 32.14 4.37
N ALA A 342 17.01 33.05 3.46
CA ALA A 342 17.81 33.29 2.25
C ALA A 342 17.76 34.77 1.86
N ASP A 343 18.59 35.19 0.92
CA ASP A 343 18.58 36.56 0.40
C ASP A 343 17.37 36.88 -0.49
N THR A 344 16.82 35.81 -1.12
CA THR A 344 15.63 35.87 -1.99
C THR A 344 14.59 34.87 -1.56
N ASP A 345 13.34 35.06 -2.00
CA ASP A 345 12.27 34.09 -1.75
C ASP A 345 12.65 32.71 -2.28
N THR A 346 12.54 31.69 -1.44
CA THR A 346 12.79 30.30 -1.84
C THR A 346 11.50 29.73 -2.43
N THR A 347 11.53 29.36 -3.71
CA THR A 347 10.40 28.68 -4.36
C THR A 347 10.23 27.30 -3.77
N VAL A 348 9.00 26.96 -3.39
CA VAL A 348 8.61 25.67 -2.85
C VAL A 348 7.54 25.08 -3.75
N THR A 349 7.66 23.78 -4.06
CA THR A 349 6.64 23.02 -4.79
C THR A 349 5.93 22.06 -3.85
N TYR A 350 4.70 21.68 -4.17
CA TYR A 350 3.97 20.68 -3.39
C TYR A 350 4.76 19.34 -3.41
N GLY A 351 4.79 18.68 -2.26
CA GLY A 351 5.53 17.41 -2.14
C GLY A 351 7.06 17.54 -2.08
N GLN A 352 7.61 18.75 -2.21
CA GLN A 352 9.06 18.96 -2.12
C GLN A 352 9.60 18.48 -0.77
N ASN A 353 10.66 17.68 -0.80
CA ASN A 353 11.31 17.22 0.41
C ASN A 353 12.06 18.38 1.11
N VAL A 354 11.62 18.70 2.32
CA VAL A 354 12.20 19.78 3.16
C VAL A 354 12.90 19.22 4.39
N LYS A 355 13.27 17.94 4.41
CA LYS A 355 13.93 17.26 5.54
C LYS A 355 15.15 18.04 6.06
N ASN A 356 15.92 18.61 5.17
CA ASN A 356 17.17 19.34 5.49
C ASN A 356 16.93 20.82 5.91
N TRP A 357 15.68 21.29 5.94
CA TRP A 357 15.38 22.63 6.42
C TRP A 357 15.34 22.65 7.95
N THR A 358 15.52 23.82 8.53
CA THR A 358 15.51 23.98 9.99
C THR A 358 14.12 23.71 10.55
N ALA A 359 14.04 22.84 11.56
CA ALA A 359 12.78 22.57 12.25
C ALA A 359 12.36 23.75 13.13
N TRP A 360 11.06 24.02 13.17
CA TRP A 360 10.50 25.10 13.98
C TRP A 360 9.21 24.64 14.65
N ASP A 361 8.99 25.07 15.89
CA ASP A 361 7.82 24.65 16.66
C ASP A 361 6.56 25.53 16.40
N GLY A 362 6.71 26.60 15.62
CA GLY A 362 5.64 27.55 15.32
C GLY A 362 5.48 28.69 16.31
N SER A 363 6.30 28.76 17.36
CA SER A 363 6.14 29.74 18.45
C SER A 363 7.43 30.47 18.85
N LYS A 364 8.57 29.82 18.74
CA LYS A 364 9.87 30.39 19.14
C LYS A 364 10.35 31.45 18.16
N ASP A 365 10.99 32.49 18.70
CA ASP A 365 11.67 33.49 17.90
C ASP A 365 12.80 32.84 17.09
N ILE A 366 13.05 33.39 15.92
CA ILE A 366 14.05 32.91 14.97
C ILE A 366 15.13 33.95 14.82
N THR A 367 16.40 33.59 15.00
CA THR A 367 17.52 34.47 14.76
C THR A 367 17.75 34.63 13.26
N ALA A 368 17.57 35.84 12.72
CA ALA A 368 17.74 36.14 11.31
C ALA A 368 18.00 37.63 11.09
N GLU A 369 18.77 37.99 10.06
CA GLU A 369 19.10 39.34 9.72
C GLU A 369 17.92 40.06 9.07
N THR A 370 17.67 41.30 9.48
CA THR A 370 16.64 42.15 8.88
C THR A 370 16.89 42.38 7.37
N GLY A 371 15.83 42.27 6.58
CA GLY A 371 15.86 42.39 5.13
C GLY A 371 16.02 41.11 4.37
N LYS A 372 16.47 39.98 5.00
CA LYS A 372 16.44 38.67 4.39
C LYS A 372 15.02 38.12 4.25
N LYS A 373 14.84 37.07 3.47
CA LYS A 373 13.56 36.39 3.28
C LYS A 373 13.53 35.14 4.11
N ILE A 374 12.46 34.95 4.91
CA ILE A 374 12.16 33.73 5.60
C ILE A 374 11.02 33.01 4.88
N THR A 375 11.26 31.81 4.45
CA THR A 375 10.24 30.93 3.88
C THR A 375 9.90 29.84 4.90
N VAL A 376 8.62 29.77 5.28
CA VAL A 376 8.08 28.78 6.20
C VAL A 376 7.26 27.77 5.40
N VAL A 377 7.46 26.49 5.71
CA VAL A 377 6.78 25.38 5.09
C VAL A 377 6.10 24.52 6.14
N GLU A 378 4.82 24.22 5.94
CA GLU A 378 4.13 23.14 6.60
C GLU A 378 4.39 21.87 5.80
N CYS A 379 4.92 20.82 6.43
CA CYS A 379 5.20 19.52 5.80
C CYS A 379 4.56 18.39 6.58
N ASP A 380 4.31 17.28 5.89
CA ASP A 380 3.82 16.04 6.50
C ASP A 380 4.92 15.32 7.32
N ALA A 381 4.60 14.13 7.86
CA ALA A 381 5.53 13.33 8.66
C ALA A 381 6.76 12.85 7.86
N GLU A 382 6.64 12.73 6.55
CA GLU A 382 7.71 12.37 5.60
C GLU A 382 8.49 13.59 5.09
N PHE A 383 8.26 14.77 5.65
CA PHE A 383 8.86 16.05 5.30
C PHE A 383 8.52 16.56 3.88
N ARG A 384 7.37 16.20 3.33
CA ARG A 384 6.90 16.71 2.05
C ARG A 384 6.11 17.99 2.24
N ALA A 385 6.42 19.03 1.49
CA ALA A 385 5.78 20.35 1.58
C ALA A 385 4.30 20.30 1.20
N VAL A 386 3.43 20.76 2.08
CA VAL A 386 1.97 20.84 1.91
C VAL A 386 1.48 22.27 1.73
N LYS A 387 2.04 23.20 2.51
CA LYS A 387 1.77 24.63 2.42
C LYS A 387 3.07 25.41 2.59
N ALA A 388 3.18 26.57 1.97
CA ALA A 388 4.34 27.44 2.13
C ALA A 388 3.93 28.92 2.09
N GLY A 389 4.76 29.73 2.71
CA GLY A 389 4.67 31.19 2.65
C GLY A 389 6.00 31.82 2.98
N SER A 390 6.20 33.07 2.56
CA SER A 390 7.41 33.80 2.84
C SER A 390 7.12 35.24 3.34
N ALA A 391 8.06 35.78 4.10
CA ALA A 391 8.04 37.14 4.58
C ALA A 391 9.43 37.76 4.57
N THR A 392 9.50 39.06 4.53
CA THR A 392 10.76 39.77 4.77
C THR A 392 11.00 39.82 6.28
N VAL A 393 12.20 39.44 6.70
CA VAL A 393 12.60 39.44 8.10
C VAL A 393 12.67 40.86 8.64
N THR A 394 12.01 41.09 9.77
CA THR A 394 12.19 42.26 10.63
C THR A 394 12.69 41.73 11.97
N ALA A 395 13.98 41.93 12.24
CA ALA A 395 14.62 41.52 13.47
C ALA A 395 14.82 42.71 14.41
N LYS A 396 14.73 42.46 15.70
CA LYS A 396 14.93 43.50 16.73
C LYS A 396 16.30 44.11 16.63
N SER A 397 16.34 45.43 16.44
CA SER A 397 17.58 46.17 16.46
C SER A 397 18.13 46.30 17.87
N ALA A 398 19.45 46.59 17.99
CA ALA A 398 20.11 46.81 19.27
C ALA A 398 19.59 48.05 20.00
#